data_f1a8e3b1c99a279496b8c698fbc16c22
#
_entry.id   f1a8e3b1c99a279496b8c698fbc16c22
#
_cell.length_a   1.000
_cell.length_b   1.000
_cell.length_c   1.000
_cell.angle_alpha   90.00
_cell.angle_beta   90.00
_cell.angle_gamma   90.00
#
_symmetry.space_group_name_H-M   'P 1'
#
loop_
_entity.id
_entity.type
_entity.pdbx_description
1 polymer ?
#
loop_
_entity_poly.entity_id
_entity_poly.type
_entity_poly.pdbx_seq_one_letter_code
_entity_poly.pdbx_strand_id
1 'polypeptide(L)'
;RGEEFVLATVVWRKGASSGQQGSRAIVTASGQTIGWIGGACAEPVLIREALRALERREPRLLVLGVSDQFGDLPQSLTAIAISCQSNGALQIFIEPVVPVPELVVVGRSPMAQTLCLLASDLGWRTDLIDGPDFSSDAVSSRSLVVVATQGHGDEDVIESALSSTPA
;
A
#
# COMPACT_ATOMS: atom_id res chain seq x y z
N ARG A 1 2.82 -2.52 12.33
CA ARG A 1 3.18 -3.89 11.91
C ARG A 1 3.51 -4.00 10.43
N GLY A 2 3.45 -2.92 9.65
CA GLY A 2 3.90 -2.87 8.27
C GLY A 2 3.04 -3.64 7.26
N GLU A 3 1.80 -3.93 7.56
CA GLU A 3 0.86 -4.50 6.60
C GLU A 3 0.39 -3.42 5.60
N GLU A 4 0.26 -3.82 4.35
CA GLU A 4 -0.31 -2.97 3.31
C GLU A 4 -1.83 -2.93 3.46
N PHE A 5 -2.41 -1.77 3.30
CA PHE A 5 -3.86 -1.59 3.35
C PHE A 5 -4.28 -0.36 2.53
N VAL A 6 -5.55 -0.22 2.32
CA VAL A 6 -6.15 0.97 1.72
C VAL A 6 -6.96 1.71 2.75
N LEU A 7 -6.77 3.02 2.85
CA LEU A 7 -7.66 3.90 3.58
C LEU A 7 -8.70 4.49 2.62
N ALA A 8 -9.96 4.20 2.88
CA ALA A 8 -11.08 4.78 2.15
C ALA A 8 -11.74 5.86 2.98
N THR A 9 -12.00 7.02 2.38
CA THR A 9 -12.66 8.14 3.04
C THR A 9 -13.79 8.68 2.17
N VAL A 10 -15.00 8.79 2.72
CA VAL A 10 -16.13 9.48 2.07
C VAL A 10 -15.87 10.97 2.10
N VAL A 11 -15.60 11.56 0.93
CA VAL A 11 -15.30 12.99 0.81
C VAL A 11 -16.52 13.82 0.44
N TRP A 12 -17.54 13.20 -0.13
CA TRP A 12 -18.80 13.87 -0.50
C TRP A 12 -19.96 12.89 -0.58
N ARG A 13 -21.17 13.38 -0.37
CA ARG A 13 -22.41 12.61 -0.53
C ARG A 13 -23.53 13.45 -1.13
N LYS A 14 -24.48 12.80 -1.81
CA LYS A 14 -25.71 13.39 -2.32
C LYS A 14 -26.87 12.45 -2.05
N GLY A 15 -28.00 13.04 -1.67
CA GLY A 15 -29.25 12.30 -1.45
C GLY A 15 -29.22 11.37 -0.24
N ALA A 16 -30.10 10.37 -0.27
CA ALA A 16 -30.28 9.40 0.79
C ALA A 16 -29.19 8.30 0.73
N SER A 17 -27.96 8.64 1.04
CA SER A 17 -26.87 7.69 1.19
C SER A 17 -26.65 7.37 2.66
N SER A 18 -26.41 6.10 2.98
CA SER A 18 -26.07 5.66 4.34
C SER A 18 -24.68 6.12 4.77
N GLY A 19 -23.73 6.27 3.82
CA GLY A 19 -22.40 6.81 4.10
C GLY A 19 -22.47 8.30 4.45
N GLN A 20 -21.68 8.73 5.42
CA GLN A 20 -21.57 10.13 5.80
C GLN A 20 -20.21 10.69 5.39
N GLN A 21 -20.17 11.98 5.06
CA GLN A 21 -18.90 12.66 4.79
C GLN A 21 -17.97 12.54 6.01
N GLY A 22 -16.72 12.15 5.77
CA GLY A 22 -15.75 11.85 6.82
C GLY A 22 -15.78 10.41 7.34
N SER A 23 -16.77 9.57 6.95
CA SER A 23 -16.73 8.13 7.23
C SER A 23 -15.49 7.49 6.62
N ARG A 24 -14.87 6.56 7.35
CA ARG A 24 -13.64 5.89 6.94
C ARG A 24 -13.74 4.38 7.09
N ALA A 25 -13.05 3.68 6.22
CA ALA A 25 -12.80 2.25 6.33
C ALA A 25 -11.37 1.93 5.89
N ILE A 26 -10.82 0.88 6.48
CA ILE A 26 -9.58 0.24 6.03
C ILE A 26 -9.97 -1.01 5.26
N VAL A 27 -9.35 -1.22 4.11
CA VAL A 27 -9.44 -2.47 3.36
C VAL A 27 -8.05 -3.10 3.35
N THR A 28 -7.91 -4.27 3.94
CA THR A 28 -6.64 -5.01 3.99
C THR A 28 -6.30 -5.63 2.64
N ALA A 29 -5.07 -6.08 2.44
CA ALA A 29 -4.64 -6.81 1.24
C ALA A 29 -5.44 -8.10 1.01
N SER A 30 -6.01 -8.70 2.07
CA SER A 30 -6.91 -9.85 1.98
C SER A 30 -8.37 -9.49 1.64
N GLY A 31 -8.68 -8.19 1.48
CA GLY A 31 -10.04 -7.71 1.21
C GLY A 31 -10.94 -7.60 2.44
N GLN A 32 -10.39 -7.76 3.64
CA GLN A 32 -11.15 -7.56 4.87
C GLN A 32 -11.38 -6.07 5.11
N THR A 33 -12.61 -5.69 5.48
CA THR A 33 -12.97 -4.30 5.77
C THR A 33 -13.06 -4.05 7.26
N ILE A 34 -12.43 -2.97 7.74
CA ILE A 34 -12.49 -2.48 9.12
C ILE A 34 -13.00 -1.04 9.09
N GLY A 35 -14.09 -0.76 9.77
CA GLY A 35 -14.79 0.53 9.69
C GLY A 35 -15.98 0.48 8.76
N TRP A 36 -16.47 1.64 8.30
CA TRP A 36 -17.69 1.70 7.51
C TRP A 36 -17.75 2.97 6.67
N ILE A 37 -18.13 2.84 5.39
CA ILE A 37 -18.28 3.97 4.46
C ILE A 37 -19.65 4.09 3.82
N GLY A 38 -20.52 3.09 4.01
CA GLY A 38 -21.84 3.07 3.39
C GLY A 38 -22.49 1.69 3.44
N GLY A 39 -23.66 1.55 2.83
CA GLY A 39 -24.44 0.32 2.84
C GLY A 39 -23.85 -0.79 1.97
N ALA A 40 -24.49 -1.96 2.02
CA ALA A 40 -24.10 -3.20 1.36
C ALA A 40 -23.88 -3.09 -0.17
N CYS A 41 -24.47 -2.11 -0.85
CA CYS A 41 -24.28 -1.90 -2.29
C CYS A 41 -22.89 -1.29 -2.61
N ALA A 42 -22.33 -0.50 -1.70
CA ALA A 42 -21.06 0.20 -1.91
C ALA A 42 -19.85 -0.66 -1.52
N GLU A 43 -19.99 -1.53 -0.52
CA GLU A 43 -18.89 -2.30 0.06
C GLU A 43 -18.16 -3.23 -0.93
N PRO A 44 -18.86 -4.07 -1.75
CA PRO A 44 -18.16 -4.94 -2.71
C PRO A 44 -17.39 -4.14 -3.77
N VAL A 45 -17.93 -2.98 -4.15
CA VAL A 45 -17.28 -2.09 -5.12
C VAL A 45 -16.05 -1.46 -4.49
N LEU A 46 -16.15 -1.00 -3.24
CA LEU A 46 -15.03 -0.46 -2.50
C LEU A 46 -13.89 -1.48 -2.40
N ILE A 47 -14.19 -2.70 -1.96
CA ILE A 47 -13.17 -3.76 -1.80
C ILE A 47 -12.44 -4.00 -3.13
N ARG A 48 -13.17 -4.17 -4.22
CA ARG A 48 -12.59 -4.40 -5.54
C ARG A 48 -11.68 -3.25 -5.98
N GLU A 49 -12.14 -2.01 -5.84
CA GLU A 49 -11.36 -0.86 -6.27
C GLU A 49 -10.20 -0.54 -5.31
N ALA A 50 -10.35 -0.85 -4.03
CA ALA A 50 -9.27 -0.77 -3.04
C ALA A 50 -8.14 -1.75 -3.37
N LEU A 51 -8.44 -3.01 -3.66
CA LEU A 51 -7.43 -3.99 -4.06
C LEU A 51 -6.71 -3.58 -5.34
N ARG A 52 -7.44 -3.02 -6.33
CA ARG A 52 -6.82 -2.48 -7.54
C ARG A 52 -5.90 -1.27 -7.26
N ALA A 53 -6.29 -0.40 -6.33
CA ALA A 53 -5.47 0.73 -5.92
C ALA A 53 -4.19 0.28 -5.22
N LEU A 54 -4.30 -0.77 -4.39
CA LEU A 54 -3.15 -1.37 -3.71
C LEU A 54 -2.18 -2.02 -4.69
N GLU A 55 -2.68 -2.80 -5.64
CA GLU A 55 -1.88 -3.44 -6.70
C GLU A 55 -1.11 -2.41 -7.55
N ARG A 56 -1.78 -1.31 -7.89
CA ARG A 56 -1.17 -0.24 -8.70
C ARG A 56 -0.36 0.75 -7.90
N ARG A 57 -0.49 0.75 -6.58
CA ARG A 57 0.09 1.75 -5.65
C ARG A 57 -0.30 3.19 -5.99
N GLU A 58 -1.52 3.36 -6.49
CA GLU A 58 -2.05 4.65 -6.94
C GLU A 58 -3.34 5.00 -6.19
N PRO A 59 -3.46 6.21 -5.65
CA PRO A 59 -4.71 6.67 -5.08
C PRO A 59 -5.78 6.85 -6.17
N ARG A 60 -7.04 6.69 -5.78
CA ARG A 60 -8.17 6.82 -6.70
C ARG A 60 -9.32 7.58 -6.05
N LEU A 61 -10.04 8.32 -6.87
CA LEU A 61 -11.27 8.98 -6.47
C LEU A 61 -12.46 8.34 -7.19
N LEU A 62 -13.32 7.69 -6.42
CA LEU A 62 -14.50 6.99 -6.92
C LEU A 62 -15.75 7.83 -6.75
N VAL A 63 -16.67 7.73 -7.70
CA VAL A 63 -18.06 8.19 -7.55
C VAL A 63 -18.96 6.97 -7.67
N LEU A 64 -19.67 6.65 -6.61
CA LEU A 64 -20.64 5.56 -6.54
C LEU A 64 -22.04 6.13 -6.50
N GLY A 65 -22.94 5.66 -7.36
CA GLY A 65 -24.32 6.11 -7.40
C GLY A 65 -25.09 5.54 -8.58
N VAL A 66 -26.31 6.04 -8.80
CA VAL A 66 -27.10 5.71 -9.98
C VAL A 66 -26.59 6.53 -11.17
N SER A 67 -26.52 5.94 -12.36
CA SER A 67 -25.94 6.57 -13.57
C SER A 67 -26.43 7.98 -13.85
N ASP A 68 -27.72 8.23 -13.62
CA ASP A 68 -28.37 9.54 -13.88
C ASP A 68 -27.92 10.66 -12.93
N GLN A 69 -27.17 10.30 -11.89
CA GLN A 69 -26.68 11.24 -10.88
C GLN A 69 -25.28 11.79 -11.16
N PHE A 70 -24.58 11.20 -12.12
CA PHE A 70 -23.17 11.54 -12.34
C PHE A 70 -22.95 12.83 -13.08
N GLY A 71 -23.86 13.23 -13.99
CA GLY A 71 -23.62 14.41 -14.83
C GLY A 71 -22.31 14.32 -15.62
N ASP A 72 -21.76 15.46 -16.01
CA ASP A 72 -20.45 15.55 -16.64
C ASP A 72 -19.36 15.45 -15.57
N LEU A 73 -18.74 14.28 -15.44
CA LEU A 73 -17.63 14.04 -14.50
C LEU A 73 -16.29 14.30 -15.18
N PRO A 74 -15.30 14.86 -14.46
CA PRO A 74 -13.93 14.93 -14.94
C PRO A 74 -13.37 13.53 -15.25
N GLN A 75 -12.51 13.44 -16.28
CA GLN A 75 -11.88 12.17 -16.69
C GLN A 75 -11.02 11.51 -15.59
N SER A 76 -10.59 12.28 -14.59
CA SER A 76 -9.84 11.80 -13.42
C SER A 76 -10.69 11.04 -12.41
N LEU A 77 -12.02 11.05 -12.56
CA LEU A 77 -12.93 10.38 -11.66
C LEU A 77 -13.36 9.01 -12.22
N THR A 78 -13.34 8.00 -11.37
CA THR A 78 -13.89 6.69 -11.72
C THR A 78 -15.33 6.62 -11.27
N ALA A 79 -16.27 6.77 -12.21
CA ALA A 79 -17.71 6.62 -11.94
C ALA A 79 -18.09 5.14 -12.01
N ILE A 80 -18.76 4.65 -10.99
CA ILE A 80 -19.24 3.27 -10.93
C ILE A 80 -20.72 3.29 -10.57
N ALA A 81 -21.55 2.85 -11.52
CA ALA A 81 -22.97 2.70 -11.28
C ALA A 81 -23.23 1.56 -10.29
N ILE A 82 -24.00 1.85 -9.26
CA ILE A 82 -24.48 0.86 -8.30
C ILE A 82 -26.00 0.85 -8.29
N SER A 83 -26.57 -0.35 -8.21
CA SER A 83 -28.01 -0.49 -8.04
C SER A 83 -28.36 -0.28 -6.57
N CYS A 84 -28.71 0.94 -6.21
CA CYS A 84 -29.12 1.27 -4.85
C CYS A 84 -30.52 1.85 -4.83
N GLN A 85 -31.40 1.31 -3.98
CA GLN A 85 -32.78 1.82 -3.82
C GLN A 85 -32.83 3.24 -3.25
N SER A 86 -31.74 3.71 -2.64
CA SER A 86 -31.68 5.02 -1.98
C SER A 86 -31.51 6.20 -2.93
N ASN A 87 -31.22 5.96 -4.23
CA ASN A 87 -30.90 7.03 -5.20
C ASN A 87 -29.87 8.04 -4.69
N GLY A 88 -28.98 7.62 -3.80
CA GLY A 88 -27.89 8.46 -3.29
C GLY A 88 -26.61 8.27 -4.08
N ALA A 89 -25.69 9.22 -3.95
CA ALA A 89 -24.35 9.13 -4.49
C ALA A 89 -23.30 9.40 -3.39
N LEU A 90 -22.16 8.73 -3.52
CA LEU A 90 -21.00 8.88 -2.65
C LEU A 90 -19.76 9.15 -3.48
N GLN A 91 -18.92 10.06 -3.02
CA GLN A 91 -17.57 10.20 -3.53
C GLN A 91 -16.61 9.70 -2.45
N ILE A 92 -15.75 8.76 -2.85
CA ILE A 92 -14.85 8.07 -1.94
C ILE A 92 -13.43 8.23 -2.45
N PHE A 93 -12.55 8.79 -1.64
CA PHE A 93 -11.12 8.79 -1.88
C PHE A 93 -10.52 7.50 -1.31
N ILE A 94 -9.80 6.76 -2.15
CA ILE A 94 -9.10 5.53 -1.79
C ILE A 94 -7.60 5.79 -1.89
N GLU A 95 -6.90 5.58 -0.78
CA GLU A 95 -5.48 5.83 -0.64
C GLU A 95 -4.77 4.55 -0.21
N PRO A 96 -3.90 3.96 -1.07
CA PRO A 96 -3.08 2.83 -0.66
C PRO A 96 -2.01 3.29 0.34
N VAL A 97 -1.95 2.62 1.46
CA VAL A 97 -0.93 2.82 2.49
C VAL A 97 0.01 1.63 2.44
N VAL A 98 1.19 1.86 1.90
CA VAL A 98 2.24 0.85 1.78
C VAL A 98 3.36 1.15 2.75
N PRO A 99 4.01 0.13 3.33
CA PRO A 99 5.15 0.34 4.20
C PRO A 99 6.31 0.99 3.45
N VAL A 100 7.11 1.74 4.17
CA VAL A 100 8.37 2.27 3.65
C VAL A 100 9.27 1.10 3.25
N PRO A 101 9.85 1.08 2.03
CA PRO A 101 10.79 0.05 1.63
C PRO A 101 12.00 -0.01 2.56
N GLU A 102 12.54 -1.19 2.77
CA GLU A 102 13.75 -1.44 3.57
C GLU A 102 14.88 -1.95 2.69
N LEU A 103 16.06 -1.36 2.84
CA LEU A 103 17.29 -1.78 2.17
C LEU A 103 18.33 -2.15 3.23
N VAL A 104 18.74 -3.40 3.21
CA VAL A 104 19.87 -3.88 4.02
C VAL A 104 21.07 -4.06 3.10
N VAL A 105 22.11 -3.28 3.31
CA VAL A 105 23.35 -3.39 2.53
C VAL A 105 24.42 -4.03 3.41
N VAL A 106 24.95 -5.15 2.95
CA VAL A 106 26.01 -5.87 3.68
C VAL A 106 27.35 -5.60 3.02
N GLY A 107 28.25 -4.91 3.74
CA GLY A 107 29.59 -4.56 3.27
C GLY A 107 30.08 -3.20 3.77
N ARG A 108 31.35 -2.93 3.56
CA ARG A 108 32.05 -1.69 4.03
C ARG A 108 32.50 -0.75 2.91
N SER A 109 32.28 -1.13 1.67
CA SER A 109 32.81 -0.36 0.54
C SER A 109 32.21 1.05 0.46
N PRO A 110 32.90 2.02 -0.13
CA PRO A 110 32.30 3.33 -0.43
C PRO A 110 31.03 3.24 -1.27
N MET A 111 30.94 2.21 -2.13
CA MET A 111 29.74 1.95 -2.92
C MET A 111 28.56 1.54 -2.02
N ALA A 112 28.78 0.67 -1.02
CA ALA A 112 27.74 0.26 -0.07
C ALA A 112 27.22 1.47 0.72
N GLN A 113 28.12 2.32 1.19
CA GLN A 113 27.77 3.57 1.88
C GLN A 113 26.96 4.51 0.98
N THR A 114 27.42 4.72 -0.25
CA THR A 114 26.71 5.60 -1.21
C THR A 114 25.33 5.05 -1.54
N LEU A 115 25.17 3.74 -1.68
CA LEU A 115 23.87 3.11 -1.93
C LEU A 115 22.88 3.38 -0.77
N CYS A 116 23.35 3.24 0.48
CA CYS A 116 22.53 3.56 1.66
C CYS A 116 22.11 5.03 1.67
N LEU A 117 23.04 5.96 1.37
CA LEU A 117 22.72 7.38 1.33
C LEU A 117 21.66 7.70 0.26
N LEU A 118 21.83 7.18 -0.96
CA LEU A 118 20.88 7.40 -2.04
C LEU A 118 19.49 6.82 -1.71
N ALA A 119 19.44 5.62 -1.14
CA ALA A 119 18.18 5.01 -0.75
C ALA A 119 17.49 5.79 0.38
N SER A 120 18.27 6.29 1.35
CA SER A 120 17.75 7.16 2.43
C SER A 120 17.17 8.46 1.88
N ASP A 121 17.84 9.10 0.91
CA ASP A 121 17.36 10.31 0.24
C ASP A 121 16.05 10.05 -0.56
N LEU A 122 15.85 8.82 -1.02
CA LEU A 122 14.61 8.39 -1.65
C LEU A 122 13.51 7.99 -0.63
N GLY A 123 13.76 8.15 0.67
CA GLY A 123 12.81 7.84 1.74
C GLY A 123 12.75 6.36 2.13
N TRP A 124 13.73 5.54 1.73
CA TRP A 124 13.83 4.16 2.17
C TRP A 124 14.43 4.08 3.57
N ARG A 125 14.02 3.07 4.34
CA ARG A 125 14.75 2.68 5.54
C ARG A 125 15.99 1.93 5.11
N THR A 126 17.17 2.29 5.63
CA THR A 126 18.45 1.71 5.21
C THR A 126 19.23 1.24 6.41
N ASP A 127 19.79 0.04 6.33
CA ASP A 127 20.74 -0.52 7.28
C ASP A 127 22.04 -0.91 6.53
N LEU A 128 23.17 -0.44 7.05
CA LEU A 128 24.50 -0.81 6.56
C LEU A 128 25.16 -1.71 7.59
N ILE A 129 25.39 -2.96 7.24
CA ILE A 129 25.92 -3.99 8.15
C ILE A 129 27.22 -4.54 7.59
N ASP A 130 28.21 -4.74 8.45
CA ASP A 130 29.42 -5.43 8.03
C ASP A 130 29.17 -6.94 7.86
N GLY A 131 29.82 -7.58 6.89
CA GLY A 131 29.60 -8.98 6.57
C GLY A 131 29.65 -9.90 7.81
N PRO A 132 30.69 -9.84 8.67
CA PRO A 132 30.77 -10.64 9.88
C PRO A 132 29.69 -10.38 10.94
N ASP A 133 29.09 -9.18 10.91
CA ASP A 133 28.05 -8.77 11.87
C ASP A 133 26.63 -9.03 11.32
N PHE A 134 26.50 -9.54 10.11
CA PHE A 134 25.22 -9.82 9.50
C PHE A 134 24.53 -10.99 10.17
N SER A 135 23.26 -10.79 10.50
CA SER A 135 22.38 -11.82 11.09
C SER A 135 21.04 -11.81 10.35
N SER A 136 20.44 -12.98 10.23
CA SER A 136 19.10 -13.14 9.64
C SER A 136 18.02 -12.30 10.33
N ASP A 137 18.22 -11.92 11.58
CA ASP A 137 17.29 -11.07 12.36
C ASP A 137 17.22 -9.63 11.82
N ALA A 138 18.24 -9.20 11.06
CA ALA A 138 18.28 -7.89 10.40
C ALA A 138 17.37 -7.80 9.17
N VAL A 139 16.81 -8.93 8.72
CA VAL A 139 16.04 -9.03 7.47
C VAL A 139 14.59 -9.35 7.76
N SER A 140 13.68 -8.59 7.17
CA SER A 140 12.25 -8.88 7.13
C SER A 140 11.85 -9.45 5.77
N SER A 141 10.65 -10.02 5.65
CA SER A 141 10.10 -10.49 4.36
C SER A 141 9.95 -9.39 3.29
N ARG A 142 10.21 -8.13 3.67
CA ARG A 142 10.10 -6.95 2.80
C ARG A 142 11.43 -6.25 2.55
N SER A 143 12.49 -6.73 3.17
CA SER A 143 13.80 -6.13 3.01
C SER A 143 14.40 -6.53 1.66
N LEU A 144 14.93 -5.55 0.95
CA LEU A 144 15.85 -5.78 -0.16
C LEU A 144 17.26 -5.90 0.42
N VAL A 145 17.89 -7.06 0.23
CA VAL A 145 19.28 -7.28 0.69
C VAL A 145 20.24 -7.13 -0.48
N VAL A 146 21.25 -6.29 -0.30
CA VAL A 146 22.34 -6.12 -1.26
C VAL A 146 23.64 -6.53 -0.61
N VAL A 147 24.26 -7.60 -1.13
CA VAL A 147 25.55 -8.09 -0.67
C VAL A 147 26.66 -7.39 -1.45
N ALA A 148 27.52 -6.63 -0.77
CA ALA A 148 28.58 -5.80 -1.32
C ALA A 148 29.90 -5.96 -0.55
N THR A 149 30.21 -7.20 -0.14
CA THR A 149 31.37 -7.56 0.70
C THR A 149 32.67 -7.72 -0.11
N GLN A 150 32.62 -7.50 -1.43
CA GLN A 150 33.76 -7.64 -2.34
C GLN A 150 34.32 -9.07 -2.41
N GLY A 151 33.47 -10.08 -2.32
CA GLY A 151 33.85 -11.48 -2.42
C GLY A 151 34.32 -12.11 -1.08
N HIS A 152 34.12 -11.42 0.04
CA HIS A 152 34.47 -11.94 1.36
C HIS A 152 33.22 -12.36 2.13
N GLY A 153 32.88 -13.65 2.08
CA GLY A 153 31.73 -14.23 2.80
C GLY A 153 30.38 -13.95 2.14
N ASP A 154 30.33 -13.66 0.84
CA ASP A 154 29.10 -13.42 0.09
C ASP A 154 28.11 -14.59 0.22
N GLU A 155 28.61 -15.83 0.11
CA GLU A 155 27.80 -17.05 0.17
C GLU A 155 27.11 -17.20 1.53
N ASP A 156 27.86 -17.02 2.63
CA ASP A 156 27.34 -17.12 3.99
C ASP A 156 26.24 -16.08 4.27
N VAL A 157 26.45 -14.85 3.78
CA VAL A 157 25.46 -13.76 3.90
C VAL A 157 24.21 -14.06 3.10
N ILE A 158 24.34 -14.55 1.86
CA ILE A 158 23.22 -14.90 0.99
C ILE A 158 22.41 -16.05 1.61
N GLU A 159 23.07 -17.13 2.07
CA GLU A 159 22.40 -18.26 2.72
C GLU A 159 21.64 -17.81 3.98
N SER A 160 22.28 -16.98 4.81
CA SER A 160 21.66 -16.43 6.01
C SER A 160 20.44 -15.54 5.69
N ALA A 161 20.54 -14.68 4.66
CA ALA A 161 19.45 -13.83 4.23
C ALA A 161 18.26 -14.64 3.67
N LEU A 162 18.52 -15.68 2.88
CA LEU A 162 17.47 -16.55 2.31
C LEU A 162 16.80 -17.42 3.39
N SER A 163 17.50 -17.81 4.42
CA SER A 163 16.93 -18.59 5.53
C SER A 163 15.96 -17.78 6.40
N SER A 164 16.04 -16.46 6.40
CA SER A 164 15.15 -15.56 7.14
C SER A 164 13.81 -15.26 6.44
N THR A 165 13.68 -15.65 5.17
CA THR A 165 12.43 -15.44 4.42
C THR A 165 11.48 -16.60 4.74
N PRO A 166 10.37 -16.39 5.46
CA PRO A 166 9.38 -17.45 5.61
C PRO A 166 8.81 -17.80 4.24
N ALA A 167 8.77 -19.10 3.95
CA ALA A 167 8.25 -19.67 2.72
C ALA A 167 6.75 -19.38 2.53
#